data_4225acede28c19222a0ba01bb4b59478
#
_entry.id   4225acede28c19222a0ba01bb4b59478
#
_cell.length_a   1.000
_cell.length_b   1.000
_cell.length_c   1.000
_cell.angle_alpha   90.00
_cell.angle_beta   90.00
_cell.angle_gamma   90.00
#
_symmetry.space_group_name_H-M   'P 1'
#
loop_
_entity.id
_entity.type
_entity.pdbx_description
1 polymer ?
#
loop_
_entity_poly.entity_id
_entity_poly.type
_entity_poly.pdbx_seq_one_letter_code
_entity_poly.pdbx_strand_id
1 'polypeptide(L)' 'MEDGTIDILGILVKGGFEKSRNNARTSVQQGGVTVNDEKVTDLKQKYTKEELKDGILVRRGKKTFKKVLYR' A
#
# COMPACT_ATOMS: atom_id res chain seq x y z
N MET A 1 -6.64 7.48 9.67
CA MET A 1 -7.77 7.32 8.75
C MET A 1 -8.92 8.20 9.21
N GLU A 2 -9.16 9.27 8.49
CA GLU A 2 -10.18 10.24 8.88
C GLU A 2 -11.56 9.94 8.28
N ASP A 3 -11.58 9.34 7.10
CA ASP A 3 -12.81 9.11 6.35
C ASP A 3 -13.04 7.62 6.05
N GLY A 4 -12.42 6.75 6.82
CA GLY A 4 -12.57 5.31 6.62
C GLY A 4 -11.73 4.76 5.48
N THR A 5 -10.81 5.55 4.96
CA THR A 5 -9.88 5.09 3.90
C THR A 5 -8.44 5.31 4.34
N ILE A 6 -7.53 4.57 3.70
CA ILE A 6 -6.10 4.75 3.91
C ILE A 6 -5.43 4.81 2.54
N ASP A 7 -4.49 5.74 2.36
CA ASP A 7 -3.79 5.87 1.09
C ASP A 7 -2.69 4.81 0.97
N ILE A 8 -2.22 4.62 -0.28
CA ILE A 8 -1.18 3.62 -0.53
C ILE A 8 0.10 3.92 0.25
N LEU A 9 0.42 5.18 0.46
CA LEU A 9 1.61 5.56 1.22
C LEU A 9 1.48 5.10 2.66
N GLY A 10 0.32 5.31 3.27
CA GLY A 10 0.06 4.85 4.62
C GLY A 10 0.13 3.33 4.73
N ILE A 11 -0.39 2.62 3.74
CA ILE A 11 -0.35 1.17 3.71
C ILE A 11 1.10 0.68 3.68
N LEU A 12 1.94 1.28 2.85
CA LEU A 12 3.33 0.87 2.74
C LEU A 12 4.10 1.10 4.04
N VAL A 13 3.84 2.21 4.70
CA VAL A 13 4.48 2.50 5.99
C VAL A 13 3.95 1.57 7.08
N LYS A 14 2.63 1.43 7.15
CA LYS A 14 1.99 0.60 8.17
C LYS A 14 2.35 -0.88 8.01
N GLY A 15 2.48 -1.32 6.77
CA GLY A 15 2.83 -2.71 6.48
C GLY A 15 4.32 -3.01 6.67
N GLY A 16 5.13 -2.01 6.96
CA GLY A 16 6.55 -2.21 7.16
C GLY A 16 7.36 -2.31 5.88
N PHE A 17 6.76 -1.98 4.73
CA PHE A 17 7.49 -2.00 3.45
C PHE A 17 8.46 -0.84 3.34
N GLU A 18 8.08 0.30 3.89
CA GLU A 18 8.89 1.51 3.83
C GLU A 18 8.99 2.14 5.22
N LYS A 19 10.08 2.86 5.45
CA LYS A 19 10.31 3.51 6.74
C LYS A 19 9.58 4.83 6.88
N SER A 20 9.26 5.48 5.78
CA SER A 20 8.60 6.77 5.79
C SER A 20 7.71 6.94 4.57
N ARG A 21 6.83 7.93 4.64
CA ARG A 21 5.94 8.22 3.52
C ARG A 21 6.71 8.70 2.30
N ASN A 22 7.83 9.39 2.49
CA ASN A 22 8.68 9.79 1.36
C ASN A 22 9.25 8.59 0.63
N ASN A 23 9.71 7.59 1.35
CA ASN A 23 10.22 6.37 0.75
C ASN A 23 9.10 5.62 0.03
N ALA A 24 7.92 5.56 0.65
CA ALA A 24 6.75 4.93 0.04
C ALA A 24 6.38 5.61 -1.27
N ARG A 25 6.40 6.93 -1.26
CA ARG A 25 6.09 7.73 -2.46
C ARG A 25 7.05 7.39 -3.59
N THR A 26 8.33 7.34 -3.29
CA THR A 26 9.35 6.99 -4.28
C THR A 26 9.09 5.61 -4.87
N SER A 27 8.77 4.64 -4.02
CA SER A 27 8.49 3.28 -4.47
C SER A 27 7.31 3.23 -5.43
N VAL A 28 6.25 3.97 -5.11
CA VAL A 28 5.07 4.04 -5.98
C VAL A 28 5.43 4.70 -7.32
N GLN A 29 6.16 5.81 -7.28
CA GLN A 29 6.55 6.52 -8.49
C GLN A 29 7.43 5.68 -9.40
N GLN A 30 8.24 4.81 -8.83
CA GLN A 30 9.10 3.91 -9.61
C GLN A 30 8.34 2.71 -10.16
N GLY A 31 7.07 2.58 -9.79
CA GLY A 31 6.26 1.46 -10.24
C GLY A 31 6.61 0.15 -9.57
N GLY A 32 7.25 0.22 -8.41
CA GLY A 32 7.66 -0.98 -7.68
C GLY A 32 6.61 -1.53 -6.72
N VAL A 33 5.42 -0.95 -6.71
CA VAL A 33 4.36 -1.36 -5.79
C VAL A 33 3.19 -1.94 -6.57
N THR A 34 2.74 -3.11 -6.14
CA THR A 34 1.59 -3.80 -6.74
C THR A 34 0.63 -4.18 -5.62
N VAL A 35 -0.65 -3.97 -5.85
CA VAL A 35 -1.70 -4.36 -4.90
C VAL A 35 -2.68 -5.28 -5.61
N ASN A 36 -2.87 -6.48 -5.05
CA ASN A 36 -3.75 -7.50 -5.63
C ASN A 36 -3.44 -7.75 -7.12
N ASP A 37 -2.14 -7.79 -7.43
CA ASP A 37 -1.61 -8.01 -8.79
C ASP A 37 -1.86 -6.84 -9.75
N GLU A 38 -2.28 -5.69 -9.23
CA GLU A 38 -2.44 -4.48 -10.02
C GLU A 38 -1.34 -3.48 -9.67
N LYS A 39 -0.64 -3.00 -10.68
CA LYS A 39 0.43 -2.04 -10.47
C LYS A 39 -0.15 -0.70 -10.00
N VAL A 40 0.36 -0.20 -8.89
CA VAL A 40 -0.07 1.09 -8.34
C VAL A 40 0.88 2.17 -8.83
N THR A 41 0.36 3.13 -9.55
CA THR A 41 1.15 4.27 -10.05
C THR A 41 0.62 5.60 -9.54
N ASP A 42 -0.55 5.60 -8.90
CA ASP A 42 -1.18 6.82 -8.40
C ASP A 42 -0.88 6.99 -6.92
N LEU A 43 -0.22 8.10 -6.58
CA LEU A 43 0.10 8.41 -5.19
C LEU A 43 -1.14 8.71 -4.35
N LYS A 44 -2.26 8.99 -4.99
CA LYS A 44 -3.51 9.30 -4.31
C LYS A 44 -4.42 8.08 -4.17
N GLN A 45 -3.96 6.92 -4.60
CA GLN A 45 -4.74 5.70 -4.50
C GLN A 45 -5.12 5.43 -3.05
N LYS A 46 -6.39 5.17 -2.80
CA LYS A 46 -6.91 4.92 -1.47
C LYS A 46 -7.63 3.58 -1.41
N TYR A 47 -7.67 3.01 -0.23
CA TYR A 47 -8.34 1.74 0.03
C TYR A 47 -9.26 1.89 1.22
N THR A 48 -10.42 1.25 1.17
CA THR A 48 -11.40 1.34 2.24
C THR A 48 -11.11 0.33 3.34
N LYS A 49 -11.75 0.54 4.50
CA LYS A 49 -11.67 -0.42 5.60
C LYS A 49 -12.15 -1.79 5.16
N GLU A 50 -13.19 -1.83 4.32
CA GLU A 50 -13.76 -3.08 3.86
C GLU A 50 -12.76 -3.88 3.04
N GLU A 51 -12.02 -3.21 2.16
CA GLU A 51 -10.98 -3.84 1.38
C GLU A 51 -9.87 -4.39 2.28
N LEU A 52 -9.47 -3.62 3.29
CA LEU A 52 -8.42 -4.02 4.20
C LEU A 52 -8.89 -5.09 5.20
N LYS A 53 -10.18 -5.13 5.49
CA LYS A 53 -10.73 -6.12 6.39
C LYS A 53 -10.59 -7.54 5.83
N ASP A 54 -10.78 -7.67 4.53
CA ASP A 54 -10.54 -8.94 3.84
C ASP A 54 -9.05 -9.15 3.58
N GLY A 55 -8.28 -8.09 3.69
CA GLY A 55 -6.85 -8.13 3.42
C GLY A 55 -6.53 -7.83 1.97
N ILE A 56 -5.45 -7.09 1.76
CA ILE A 56 -4.95 -6.82 0.42
C ILE A 56 -3.52 -7.34 0.33
N LEU A 57 -3.19 -7.92 -0.82
CA LEU A 57 -1.84 -8.40 -1.05
C LEU A 57 -1.02 -7.27 -1.65
N VAL A 58 -0.08 -6.76 -0.88
CA VAL A 58 0.79 -5.67 -1.30
C VAL A 58 2.16 -6.26 -1.63
N ARG A 59 2.64 -5.95 -2.82
CA ARG A 59 3.96 -6.39 -3.27
C ARG A 59 4.82 -5.19 -3.56
N ARG A 60 6.03 -5.21 -3.02
CA ARG A 60 7.03 -4.19 -3.27
C ARG A 60 8.24 -4.85 -3.91
N GLY A 61 8.52 -4.50 -5.15
CA GLY A 61 9.60 -5.13 -5.89
C GLY A 61 9.24 -6.55 -6.30
N LYS A 62 10.24 -7.37 -6.54
CA LYS A 62 10.04 -8.73 -7.02
C LYS A 62 9.99 -9.79 -5.93
N LYS A 63 10.50 -9.48 -4.75
CA LYS A 63 10.66 -10.46 -3.69
C LYS A 63 9.84 -10.19 -2.44
N THR A 64 9.48 -8.94 -2.21
CA THR A 64 8.77 -8.56 -0.99
C THR A 64 7.28 -8.49 -1.26
N PHE A 65 6.52 -9.33 -0.56
CA PHE A 65 5.07 -9.26 -0.62
C PHE A 65 4.50 -9.58 0.76
N LYS A 66 3.37 -8.99 1.06
CA LYS A 66 2.77 -9.13 2.38
C LYS A 66 1.28 -8.80 2.29
N LYS A 67 0.49 -9.54 3.03
CA LYS A 67 -0.93 -9.26 3.13
C LYS A 67 -1.15 -8.23 4.23
N VAL A 68 -1.82 -7.14 3.89
CA VAL A 68 -2.09 -6.06 4.83
C VAL A 68 -3.54 -6.13 5.25
N LEU A 69 -3.77 -6.14 6.57
CA LEU A 69 -5.08 -6.21 7.16
C LEU A 69 -5.32 -4.98 8.03
N TYR A 70 -6.53 -4.47 8.00
CA TYR A 70 -6.94 -3.40 8.88
C TYR A 70 -7.52 -3.98 10.17
N ARG A 71 -7.07 -3.41 11.27
CA ARG A 71 -7.57 -3.77 12.58
C ARG A 71 -8.06 -2.56 13.35
#